data_74911616108a4073ba9a2d3834003c48
#
_entry.id   74911616108a4073ba9a2d3834003c48
#
_cell.length_a   1.000
_cell.length_b   1.000
_cell.length_c   1.000
_cell.angle_alpha   90.00
_cell.angle_beta   90.00
_cell.angle_gamma   90.00
#
_symmetry.space_group_name_H-M   'P 1'
#
loop_
_entity.id
_entity.type
_entity.pdbx_description
1 polymer ?
#
loop_
_entity_poly.entity_id
_entity_poly.type
_entity_poly.pdbx_seq_one_letter_code
_entity_poly.pdbx_strand_id
1 'polypeptide(L)'
;PANAFVADFIGESNILTATMVRDKLVHFLGCDFPCVDSGFGENAEVDIVLRPEDVKLKPIDDPTTNVPQGVVETLLFKGVHYEMKVRSGDAVLLVHSTHARPVGTKVKLTVAPADIQVMHKSEASADVLKKHADRAL
;
A
#
# COMPACT_ATOMS: atom_id res chain seq x y z
N PRO A 1 21.24 4.74 -12.03
CA PRO A 1 20.16 5.18 -12.88
C PRO A 1 18.92 5.47 -12.06
N ALA A 2 18.03 6.28 -12.60
CA ALA A 2 16.73 6.51 -11.98
C ALA A 2 16.04 5.19 -11.62
N ASN A 3 16.39 4.15 -12.36
CA ASN A 3 15.86 2.80 -12.15
C ASN A 3 16.28 2.16 -10.83
N ALA A 4 17.45 2.49 -10.28
CA ALA A 4 17.84 1.91 -9.00
C ALA A 4 16.93 2.37 -7.86
N PHE A 5 16.62 3.65 -7.82
CA PHE A 5 15.69 4.20 -6.83
C PHE A 5 14.28 3.61 -7.01
N VAL A 6 13.78 3.55 -8.24
CA VAL A 6 12.47 3.01 -8.53
C VAL A 6 12.42 1.52 -8.17
N ALA A 7 13.47 0.77 -8.48
CA ALA A 7 13.55 -0.67 -8.17
C ALA A 7 13.52 -0.90 -6.66
N ASP A 8 14.27 -0.14 -5.88
CA ASP A 8 14.27 -0.27 -4.41
C ASP A 8 12.92 0.13 -3.85
N PHE A 9 12.35 1.21 -4.34
CA PHE A 9 11.04 1.68 -3.92
C PHE A 9 9.96 0.62 -4.16
N ILE A 10 9.91 0.06 -5.37
CA ILE A 10 8.94 -0.98 -5.74
C ILE A 10 9.24 -2.29 -5.01
N GLY A 11 10.54 -2.62 -4.81
CA GLY A 11 10.95 -3.86 -4.16
C GLY A 11 10.48 -3.99 -2.71
N GLU A 12 10.34 -2.88 -2.02
CA GLU A 12 9.93 -2.85 -0.61
C GLU A 12 8.53 -2.26 -0.40
N SER A 13 7.87 -1.83 -1.47
CA SER A 13 6.60 -1.15 -1.39
C SER A 13 5.44 -2.08 -1.69
N ASN A 14 4.27 -1.70 -1.18
CA ASN A 14 3.02 -2.33 -1.56
C ASN A 14 2.53 -1.66 -2.85
N ILE A 15 2.20 -2.46 -3.85
CA ILE A 15 1.61 -1.99 -5.10
C ILE A 15 0.23 -2.62 -5.21
N LEU A 16 -0.80 -1.78 -5.30
CA LEU A 16 -2.18 -2.23 -5.35
C LEU A 16 -2.88 -1.63 -6.56
N THR A 17 -3.76 -2.41 -7.16
CA THR A 17 -4.70 -1.91 -8.16
C THR A 17 -5.71 -1.00 -7.49
N ALA A 18 -6.01 0.13 -8.11
CA ALA A 18 -6.91 1.12 -7.56
C ALA A 18 -7.72 1.80 -8.68
N THR A 19 -8.72 2.54 -8.28
CA THR A 19 -9.53 3.36 -9.20
C THR A 19 -9.44 4.81 -8.74
N MET A 20 -9.02 5.69 -9.63
CA MET A 20 -9.04 7.13 -9.36
C MET A 20 -10.47 7.61 -9.54
N VAL A 21 -11.20 7.79 -8.44
CA VAL A 21 -12.61 8.19 -8.49
C VAL A 21 -12.75 9.57 -9.12
N ARG A 22 -11.93 10.49 -8.68
CA ARG A 22 -11.77 11.84 -9.19
C ARG A 22 -10.47 12.41 -8.64
N ASP A 23 -10.13 13.63 -8.99
CA ASP A 23 -8.95 14.29 -8.42
C ASP A 23 -9.01 14.24 -6.90
N LYS A 24 -7.89 13.86 -6.30
CA LYS A 24 -7.69 13.79 -4.85
C LYS A 24 -8.54 12.75 -4.12
N LEU A 25 -9.09 11.78 -4.86
CA LEU A 25 -9.85 10.67 -4.24
C LEU A 25 -9.58 9.37 -5.01
N VAL A 26 -9.01 8.39 -4.31
CA VAL A 26 -8.67 7.09 -4.90
C VAL A 26 -9.33 5.96 -4.12
N HIS A 27 -9.82 4.96 -4.82
CA HIS A 27 -10.50 3.80 -4.24
C HIS A 27 -9.61 2.58 -4.31
N PHE A 28 -9.34 1.98 -3.16
CA PHE A 28 -8.63 0.71 -3.06
C PHE A 28 -8.99 0.00 -1.76
N LEU A 29 -8.80 -1.30 -1.72
CA LEU A 29 -9.17 -2.14 -0.58
C LEU A 29 -10.62 -1.94 -0.14
N GLY A 30 -11.51 -1.64 -1.10
CA GLY A 30 -12.93 -1.47 -0.85
C GLY A 30 -13.34 -0.12 -0.25
N CYS A 31 -12.43 0.83 -0.15
CA CYS A 31 -12.71 2.13 0.49
C CYS A 31 -12.15 3.29 -0.34
N ASP A 32 -12.74 4.47 -0.17
CA ASP A 32 -12.25 5.70 -0.78
C ASP A 32 -11.26 6.39 0.15
N PHE A 33 -10.10 6.76 -0.39
CA PHE A 33 -9.06 7.45 0.35
C PHE A 33 -8.79 8.81 -0.26
N PRO A 34 -8.73 9.87 0.56
CA PRO A 34 -8.21 11.14 0.08
C PRO A 34 -6.74 10.98 -0.30
N CYS A 35 -6.33 11.61 -1.39
CA CYS A 35 -4.93 11.66 -1.83
C CYS A 35 -4.63 13.04 -2.37
N VAL A 36 -3.36 13.29 -2.74
CA VAL A 36 -2.94 14.61 -3.22
C VAL A 36 -2.84 14.69 -4.74
N ASP A 37 -2.93 13.55 -5.42
CA ASP A 37 -2.75 13.48 -6.87
C ASP A 37 -4.02 13.88 -7.62
N SER A 38 -3.80 14.41 -8.83
CA SER A 38 -4.85 14.82 -9.76
C SER A 38 -4.39 14.57 -11.18
N GLY A 39 -5.30 14.73 -12.15
CA GLY A 39 -4.96 14.64 -13.56
C GLY A 39 -5.00 13.22 -14.15
N PHE A 40 -5.52 12.24 -13.41
CA PHE A 40 -5.62 10.85 -13.90
C PHE A 40 -6.93 10.57 -14.64
N GLY A 41 -7.92 11.43 -14.50
CA GLY A 41 -9.25 11.23 -15.08
C GLY A 41 -10.21 10.54 -14.11
N GLU A 42 -11.50 10.76 -14.30
CA GLU A 42 -12.54 10.15 -13.46
C GLU A 42 -12.63 8.65 -13.72
N ASN A 43 -12.72 7.87 -12.67
CA ASN A 43 -12.85 6.42 -12.71
C ASN A 43 -11.74 5.72 -13.50
N ALA A 44 -10.56 6.34 -13.59
CA ALA A 44 -9.43 5.76 -14.28
C ALA A 44 -8.81 4.63 -13.45
N GLU A 45 -8.44 3.54 -14.12
CA GLU A 45 -7.67 2.49 -13.48
C GLU A 45 -6.24 2.97 -13.28
N VAL A 46 -5.76 2.83 -12.03
CA VAL A 46 -4.42 3.26 -11.64
C VAL A 46 -3.79 2.20 -10.74
N ASP A 47 -2.52 2.34 -10.50
CA ASP A 47 -1.85 1.64 -9.41
C ASP A 47 -1.55 2.64 -8.30
N ILE A 48 -1.53 2.16 -7.07
CA ILE A 48 -1.03 2.94 -5.95
C ILE A 48 0.18 2.24 -5.35
N VAL A 49 1.09 3.04 -4.85
CA VAL A 49 2.29 2.57 -4.17
C VAL A 49 2.26 3.11 -2.75
N LEU A 50 2.34 2.18 -1.79
CA LEU A 50 2.33 2.49 -0.37
C LEU A 50 3.60 1.94 0.27
N ARG A 51 4.36 2.80 0.93
CA ARG A 51 5.53 2.33 1.69
C ARG A 51 5.06 1.59 2.94
N PRO A 52 5.74 0.51 3.34
CA PRO A 52 5.33 -0.26 4.51
C PRO A 52 5.24 0.57 5.80
N GLU A 53 6.12 1.55 5.97
CA GLU A 53 6.13 2.43 7.14
C GLU A 53 4.98 3.45 7.15
N ASP A 54 4.35 3.69 6.00
CA ASP A 54 3.28 4.67 5.86
C ASP A 54 1.89 4.07 6.04
N VAL A 55 1.79 2.76 6.07
CA VAL A 55 0.53 2.07 6.37
C VAL A 55 0.41 1.99 7.89
N LYS A 56 -0.60 2.65 8.46
CA LYS A 56 -0.81 2.70 9.90
C LYS A 56 -1.92 1.74 10.31
N LEU A 57 -1.66 0.97 11.35
CA LEU A 57 -2.62 0.02 11.90
C LEU A 57 -3.28 0.65 13.11
N LYS A 58 -4.60 0.69 13.10
CA LYS A 58 -5.41 1.19 14.22
C LYS A 58 -6.18 0.04 14.85
N PRO A 59 -6.47 0.10 16.17
CA PRO A 59 -7.32 -0.91 16.79
C PRO A 59 -8.70 -0.94 16.14
N ILE A 60 -9.35 -2.09 16.18
CA ILE A 60 -10.66 -2.25 15.55
C ILE A 60 -11.74 -1.35 16.20
N ASP A 61 -11.54 -0.96 17.44
CA ASP A 61 -12.44 -0.07 18.17
C ASP A 61 -12.11 1.42 17.99
N ASP A 62 -11.07 1.75 17.22
CA ASP A 62 -10.77 3.13 16.87
C ASP A 62 -11.97 3.74 16.15
N PRO A 63 -12.33 5.02 16.44
CA PRO A 63 -13.53 5.63 15.87
C PRO A 63 -13.43 5.94 14.38
N THR A 64 -12.27 5.80 13.76
CA THR A 64 -12.11 6.04 12.32
C THR A 64 -13.01 5.09 11.53
N THR A 65 -13.83 5.65 10.64
CA THR A 65 -14.76 4.88 9.81
C THR A 65 -14.37 4.95 8.34
N ASN A 66 -14.97 4.09 7.53
CA ASN A 66 -14.77 4.06 6.07
C ASN A 66 -13.32 3.78 5.68
N VAL A 67 -12.64 2.95 6.46
CA VAL A 67 -11.29 2.49 6.19
C VAL A 67 -11.27 0.96 6.13
N PRO A 68 -10.36 0.36 5.38
CA PRO A 68 -10.28 -1.10 5.29
C PRO A 68 -9.94 -1.72 6.63
N GLN A 69 -10.41 -2.95 6.81
CA GLN A 69 -10.02 -3.78 7.94
C GLN A 69 -9.14 -4.92 7.43
N GLY A 70 -8.27 -5.40 8.29
CA GLY A 70 -7.40 -6.51 7.98
C GLY A 70 -7.08 -7.35 9.20
N VAL A 71 -6.35 -8.44 8.96
CA VAL A 71 -5.90 -9.36 10.01
C VAL A 71 -4.40 -9.52 9.89
N VAL A 72 -3.70 -9.40 11.00
CA VAL A 72 -2.25 -9.61 11.05
C VAL A 72 -1.97 -11.10 10.85
N GLU A 73 -1.25 -11.45 9.79
CA GLU A 73 -0.90 -12.83 9.46
C GLU A 73 0.48 -13.23 9.94
N THR A 74 1.43 -12.30 9.92
CA THR A 74 2.79 -12.55 10.38
C THR A 74 3.30 -11.38 11.19
N LEU A 75 4.23 -11.66 12.10
CA LEU A 75 4.89 -10.65 12.92
C LEU A 75 6.34 -11.06 13.07
N LEU A 76 7.26 -10.18 12.69
CA LEU A 76 8.68 -10.45 12.74
C LEU A 76 9.42 -9.21 13.23
N PHE A 77 10.29 -9.36 14.23
CA PHE A 77 11.13 -8.27 14.70
C PHE A 77 12.38 -8.14 13.82
N LYS A 78 12.63 -6.95 13.30
CA LYS A 78 13.72 -6.67 12.38
C LYS A 78 14.86 -5.86 13.03
N GLY A 79 14.89 -5.78 14.34
CA GLY A 79 15.96 -5.09 15.09
C GLY A 79 15.60 -3.68 15.54
N VAL A 80 14.95 -2.89 14.69
CA VAL A 80 14.51 -1.52 15.01
C VAL A 80 13.01 -1.33 14.82
N HIS A 81 12.37 -2.18 14.05
CA HIS A 81 10.93 -2.15 13.84
C HIS A 81 10.41 -3.57 13.67
N TYR A 82 9.10 -3.72 13.71
CA TYR A 82 8.41 -4.96 13.41
C TYR A 82 7.92 -4.94 11.98
N GLU A 83 8.02 -6.08 11.32
CA GLU A 83 7.45 -6.29 10.00
C GLU A 83 6.24 -7.19 10.15
N MET A 84 5.11 -6.74 9.64
CA MET A 84 3.85 -7.47 9.69
C MET A 84 3.30 -7.61 8.28
N LYS A 85 2.74 -8.78 7.98
CA LYS A 85 1.91 -8.97 6.80
C LYS A 85 0.47 -8.93 7.25
N VAL A 86 -0.31 -8.06 6.64
CA VAL A 86 -1.72 -7.84 7.01
C VAL A 86 -2.59 -8.15 5.81
N ARG A 87 -3.49 -9.11 5.97
CA ARG A 87 -4.44 -9.46 4.92
C ARG A 87 -5.67 -8.58 5.03
N SER A 88 -6.03 -7.95 3.91
CA SER A 88 -7.26 -7.18 3.77
C SER A 88 -7.93 -7.59 2.47
N GLY A 89 -9.05 -8.30 2.55
CA GLY A 89 -9.67 -8.90 1.37
C GLY A 89 -8.71 -9.88 0.69
N ASP A 90 -8.47 -9.68 -0.59
CA ASP A 90 -7.56 -10.53 -1.37
C ASP A 90 -6.12 -10.03 -1.37
N ALA A 91 -5.87 -8.89 -0.75
CA ALA A 91 -4.54 -8.28 -0.72
C ALA A 91 -3.81 -8.59 0.59
N VAL A 92 -2.50 -8.72 0.50
CA VAL A 92 -1.63 -8.81 1.68
C VAL A 92 -0.68 -7.64 1.62
N LEU A 93 -0.71 -6.80 2.65
CA LEU A 93 0.14 -5.62 2.73
C LEU A 93 1.30 -5.88 3.68
N LEU A 94 2.46 -5.38 3.31
CA LEU A 94 3.62 -5.33 4.17
C LEU A 94 3.58 -4.05 4.99
N VAL A 95 3.69 -4.17 6.30
CA VAL A 95 3.61 -3.04 7.24
C VAL A 95 4.83 -3.04 8.15
N HIS A 96 5.50 -1.91 8.25
CA HIS A 96 6.60 -1.69 9.19
C HIS A 96 6.15 -0.72 10.28
N SER A 97 6.30 -1.14 11.52
CA SER A 97 5.87 -0.32 12.66
C SER A 97 6.75 -0.61 13.88
N THR A 98 6.93 0.39 14.72
CA THR A 98 7.56 0.20 16.03
C THR A 98 6.59 -0.41 17.04
N HIS A 99 5.33 -0.55 16.66
CA HIS A 99 4.26 -1.06 17.51
C HIS A 99 3.80 -2.43 17.00
N ALA A 100 4.16 -3.50 17.72
CA ALA A 100 3.80 -4.85 17.34
C ALA A 100 2.31 -5.14 17.55
N ARG A 101 1.74 -5.89 16.62
CA ARG A 101 0.38 -6.44 16.75
C ARG A 101 0.48 -7.96 16.62
N PRO A 102 -0.07 -8.74 17.56
CA PRO A 102 0.00 -10.20 17.46
C PRO A 102 -0.69 -10.76 16.23
N VAL A 103 -0.20 -11.89 15.75
CA VAL A 103 -0.86 -12.63 14.67
C VAL A 103 -2.31 -12.94 15.08
N GLY A 104 -3.23 -12.71 14.13
CA GLY A 104 -4.67 -12.90 14.36
C GLY A 104 -5.39 -11.63 14.79
N THR A 105 -4.67 -10.56 15.09
CA THR A 105 -5.29 -9.29 15.49
C THR A 105 -6.01 -8.65 14.31
N LYS A 106 -7.26 -8.24 14.53
CA LYS A 106 -8.01 -7.44 13.57
C LYS A 106 -7.63 -5.98 13.75
N VAL A 107 -7.38 -5.31 12.64
CA VAL A 107 -6.92 -3.92 12.61
C VAL A 107 -7.64 -3.13 11.55
N LYS A 108 -7.62 -1.81 11.69
CA LYS A 108 -8.01 -0.87 10.64
C LYS A 108 -6.76 -0.35 9.97
N LEU A 109 -6.82 -0.17 8.66
CA LEU A 109 -5.70 0.29 7.85
C LEU A 109 -5.93 1.75 7.45
N THR A 110 -4.99 2.62 7.79
CA THR A 110 -5.05 4.03 7.41
C THR A 110 -3.75 4.45 6.74
N VAL A 111 -3.84 5.38 5.81
CA VAL A 111 -2.70 5.97 5.12
C VAL A 111 -2.99 7.46 4.95
N ALA A 112 -2.02 8.30 5.30
CA ALA A 112 -2.17 9.74 5.10
C ALA A 112 -2.26 10.08 3.61
N PRO A 113 -3.03 11.10 3.22
CA PRO A 113 -3.18 11.45 1.79
C PRO A 113 -1.85 11.66 1.06
N ALA A 114 -0.89 12.31 1.70
CA ALA A 114 0.41 12.57 1.08
C ALA A 114 1.28 11.32 0.91
N ASP A 115 0.94 10.23 1.58
CA ASP A 115 1.70 8.98 1.54
C ASP A 115 1.12 7.98 0.54
N ILE A 116 0.06 8.33 -0.15
CA ILE A 116 -0.50 7.51 -1.23
C ILE A 116 0.04 8.03 -2.55
N GLN A 117 0.88 7.24 -3.20
CA GLN A 117 1.39 7.61 -4.52
C GLN A 117 0.57 6.94 -5.59
N VAL A 118 -0.10 7.76 -6.42
CA VAL A 118 -0.89 7.26 -7.55
C VAL A 118 0.00 7.24 -8.79
N MET A 119 -0.04 6.14 -9.52
CA MET A 119 0.73 5.96 -10.74
C MET A 119 -0.17 5.47 -11.86
N HIS A 120 0.16 5.86 -13.09
CA HIS A 120 -0.49 5.25 -14.24
C HIS A 120 -0.22 3.75 -14.22
N LYS A 121 -1.24 2.96 -14.49
CA LYS A 121 -1.15 1.51 -14.39
C LYS A 121 -0.01 0.92 -15.23
N SER A 122 0.21 1.48 -16.42
CA SER A 122 1.29 1.02 -17.29
C SER A 122 2.68 1.27 -16.73
N GLU A 123 2.87 2.34 -15.93
CA GLU A 123 4.17 2.69 -15.36
C GLU A 123 4.62 1.69 -14.30
N ALA A 124 3.76 1.41 -13.31
CA ALA A 124 4.08 0.47 -12.25
C ALA A 124 4.24 -0.95 -12.80
N SER A 125 3.34 -1.37 -13.69
CA SER A 125 3.38 -2.71 -14.30
C SER A 125 4.64 -2.90 -15.16
N ALA A 126 5.03 -1.89 -15.93
CA ALA A 126 6.23 -1.95 -16.75
C ALA A 126 7.49 -2.11 -15.91
N ASP A 127 7.60 -1.38 -14.81
CA ASP A 127 8.75 -1.49 -13.91
C ASP A 127 8.84 -2.87 -13.26
N VAL A 128 7.72 -3.43 -12.84
CA VAL A 128 7.67 -4.77 -12.27
C VAL A 128 8.07 -5.82 -13.30
N LEU A 129 7.54 -5.74 -14.52
CA LEU A 129 7.89 -6.67 -15.60
C LEU A 129 9.35 -6.58 -15.97
N LYS A 130 9.90 -5.38 -16.04
CA LYS A 130 11.32 -5.17 -16.32
C LYS A 130 12.20 -5.81 -15.25
N LYS A 131 11.84 -5.68 -13.99
CA LYS A 131 12.56 -6.27 -12.88
C LYS A 131 12.57 -7.80 -12.98
N HIS A 132 11.42 -8.40 -13.32
CA HIS A 132 11.31 -9.84 -13.52
C HIS A 132 12.13 -10.32 -14.73
N ALA A 133 12.09 -9.59 -15.83
CA ALA A 133 12.87 -9.91 -17.01
C ALA A 133 14.38 -9.89 -16.72
N ASP A 134 14.85 -8.89 -15.99
CA ASP A 134 16.25 -8.78 -15.59
C ASP A 134 16.69 -9.97 -14.73
N ARG A 135 15.81 -10.50 -13.90
CA ARG A 135 16.09 -11.70 -13.10
C ARG A 135 16.13 -12.98 -13.93
N ALA A 136 15.37 -13.03 -15.01
CA ALA A 136 15.31 -14.21 -15.87
C ALA A 136 16.55 -14.34 -16.77
N LEU A 137 17.27 -13.27 -16.95
CA LEU A 137 18.49 -13.23 -17.76
C LEU A 137 19.73 -13.55 -16.92
#